data_7211dbd97436136c1cb55925ea9883de
#
_entry.id   7211dbd97436136c1cb55925ea9883de
#
_cell.length_a   1.000
_cell.length_b   1.000
_cell.length_c   1.000
_cell.angle_alpha   90.00
_cell.angle_beta   90.00
_cell.angle_gamma   90.00
#
_symmetry.space_group_name_H-M   'P 1'
#
loop_
_entity.id
_entity.type
_entity.pdbx_description
1 polymer ?
#
loop_
_entity_poly.entity_id
_entity_poly.type
_entity_poly.pdbx_seq_one_letter_code
_entity_poly.pdbx_strand_id
1 'polypeptide(L)'
;MYNVMPVYFSGEKYKFNYLFGVLYSIAGYEKEPNRNSLHDSCEYQNLVVNPFLLNKREVNTSPKISAFAKIYAHILLFLWRYCYPLLWLLSYCRFSIYKDAGEANIAFRKIFKNANQNILCLPRSIFIATTSARFKKHGAMFIGCFLPSRHMHAWVIEDGKHADIYDSTWIMFTPVTMMK
;
A
#
# COMPACT_ATOMS: atom_id res chain seq x y z
N MET A 1 6.30 1.32 -11.93
CA MET A 1 5.15 1.10 -12.81
C MET A 1 4.07 0.35 -12.02
N TYR A 2 2.78 0.70 -12.17
CA TYR A 2 1.72 -0.03 -11.51
C TYR A 2 1.40 -1.30 -12.30
N ASN A 3 1.42 -2.44 -11.61
CA ASN A 3 0.92 -3.70 -12.17
C ASN A 3 -0.49 -3.92 -11.61
N VAL A 4 -1.49 -3.90 -12.48
CA VAL A 4 -2.91 -4.09 -12.12
C VAL A 4 -3.35 -5.44 -12.63
N MET A 5 -3.73 -6.32 -11.72
CA MET A 5 -4.24 -7.64 -12.05
C MET A 5 -5.74 -7.74 -11.75
N PRO A 6 -6.50 -8.42 -12.61
CA PRO A 6 -7.89 -8.71 -12.32
C PRO A 6 -7.99 -9.72 -11.16
N VAL A 7 -9.00 -9.57 -10.33
CA VAL A 7 -9.34 -10.51 -9.27
C VAL A 7 -10.69 -11.13 -9.57
N TYR A 8 -10.80 -12.43 -9.37
CA TYR A 8 -12.02 -13.19 -9.61
C TYR A 8 -12.68 -13.54 -8.28
N PHE A 9 -13.96 -13.29 -8.15
CA PHE A 9 -14.73 -13.64 -6.97
C PHE A 9 -16.19 -13.92 -7.34
N SER A 10 -16.73 -15.05 -6.87
CA SER A 10 -18.14 -15.46 -7.12
C SER A 10 -18.53 -15.46 -8.60
N GLY A 11 -17.60 -15.81 -9.50
CA GLY A 11 -17.85 -15.84 -10.94
C GLY A 11 -17.80 -14.49 -11.64
N GLU A 12 -17.46 -13.42 -10.92
CA GLU A 12 -17.25 -12.10 -11.48
C GLU A 12 -15.77 -11.73 -11.52
N LYS A 13 -15.39 -10.99 -12.57
CA LYS A 13 -14.05 -10.42 -12.73
C LYS A 13 -14.04 -8.98 -12.26
N TYR A 14 -13.15 -8.65 -11.34
CA TYR A 14 -12.97 -7.31 -10.83
C TYR A 14 -11.65 -6.70 -11.31
N LYS A 15 -11.67 -5.42 -11.65
CA LYS A 15 -10.47 -4.61 -11.89
C LYS A 15 -10.46 -3.40 -10.98
N PHE A 16 -9.26 -3.02 -10.56
CA PHE A 16 -9.05 -1.80 -9.81
C PHE A 16 -8.71 -0.64 -10.75
N ASN A 17 -9.48 0.44 -10.66
CA ASN A 17 -9.17 1.69 -11.32
C ASN A 17 -8.43 2.60 -10.33
N TYR A 18 -7.13 2.72 -10.50
CA TYR A 18 -6.29 3.53 -9.63
C TYR A 18 -6.56 5.03 -9.74
N LEU A 19 -7.04 5.53 -10.88
CA LEU A 19 -7.34 6.95 -11.06
C LEU A 19 -8.50 7.41 -10.19
N PHE A 20 -9.48 6.55 -9.99
CA PHE A 20 -10.68 6.85 -9.20
C PHE A 20 -10.71 6.11 -7.87
N GLY A 21 -9.78 5.21 -7.63
CA GLY A 21 -9.73 4.42 -6.39
C GLY A 21 -10.90 3.46 -6.21
N VAL A 22 -11.49 2.99 -7.29
CA VAL A 22 -12.66 2.11 -7.26
C VAL A 22 -12.38 0.73 -7.84
N LEU A 23 -12.96 -0.27 -7.22
CA LEU A 23 -13.03 -1.63 -7.74
C LEU A 23 -14.32 -1.78 -8.53
N TYR A 24 -14.23 -2.19 -9.79
CA TYR A 24 -15.42 -2.39 -10.63
C TYR A 24 -15.47 -3.80 -11.19
N SER A 25 -16.68 -4.34 -11.29
CA SER A 25 -16.95 -5.63 -11.90
C SER A 25 -16.98 -5.49 -13.43
N ILE A 26 -16.44 -6.49 -14.12
CA ILE A 26 -16.57 -6.60 -15.58
C ILE A 26 -17.59 -7.70 -15.85
N ALA A 27 -18.78 -7.31 -16.28
CA ALA A 27 -19.85 -8.22 -16.63
C ALA A 27 -19.46 -9.12 -17.82
N GLY A 28 -19.89 -10.39 -17.80
CA GLY A 28 -19.84 -11.28 -18.96
C GLY A 28 -18.60 -12.17 -19.07
N TYR A 29 -17.84 -12.36 -18.00
CA TYR A 29 -16.70 -13.26 -18.03
C TYR A 29 -17.03 -14.65 -17.46
N GLU A 30 -16.74 -15.70 -18.25
CA GLU A 30 -16.76 -17.09 -17.79
C GLU A 30 -15.68 -17.33 -16.72
N LYS A 31 -15.96 -18.30 -15.84
CA LYS A 31 -15.09 -18.70 -14.74
C LYS A 31 -13.68 -19.05 -15.21
N GLU A 32 -12.76 -18.13 -15.20
CA GLU A 32 -11.35 -18.51 -15.13
C GLU A 32 -10.95 -18.80 -13.68
N PRO A 33 -10.21 -19.88 -13.44
CA PRO A 33 -9.74 -20.19 -12.10
C PRO A 33 -8.82 -19.07 -11.61
N ASN A 34 -8.83 -18.85 -10.32
CA ASN A 34 -8.18 -17.79 -9.55
C ASN A 34 -6.63 -17.74 -9.68
N ARG A 35 -6.08 -18.12 -10.84
CA ARG A 35 -4.63 -18.20 -11.10
C ARG A 35 -3.92 -16.84 -11.30
N ASN A 36 -4.66 -15.75 -11.34
CA ASN A 36 -4.13 -14.42 -11.67
C ASN A 36 -4.21 -13.40 -10.52
N SER A 37 -4.32 -13.84 -9.27
CA SER A 37 -4.18 -12.91 -8.16
C SER A 37 -2.70 -12.52 -8.00
N LEU A 38 -2.41 -11.29 -7.59
CA LEU A 38 -1.04 -10.89 -7.23
C LEU A 38 -0.45 -11.76 -6.12
N HIS A 39 -1.27 -12.41 -5.31
CA HIS A 39 -0.84 -13.37 -4.30
C HIS A 39 -0.11 -14.57 -4.89
N ASP A 40 -0.57 -15.04 -6.05
CA ASP A 40 -0.01 -16.20 -6.72
C ASP A 40 1.09 -15.80 -7.71
N SER A 41 1.35 -14.51 -7.87
CA SER A 41 2.41 -14.06 -8.74
C SER A 41 3.78 -14.38 -8.13
N CYS A 42 4.68 -14.89 -8.96
CA CYS A 42 6.06 -15.18 -8.56
C CYS A 42 6.75 -13.92 -7.99
N GLU A 43 6.40 -12.75 -8.49
CA GLU A 43 6.92 -11.47 -8.04
C GLU A 43 6.45 -11.10 -6.61
N TYR A 44 5.17 -11.37 -6.28
CA TYR A 44 4.65 -11.18 -4.93
C TYR A 44 5.30 -12.19 -3.96
N GLN A 45 5.39 -13.45 -4.36
CA GLN A 45 6.02 -14.49 -3.54
C GLN A 45 7.49 -14.22 -3.27
N ASN A 46 8.23 -13.66 -4.24
CA ASN A 46 9.63 -13.26 -4.05
C ASN A 46 9.78 -12.08 -3.07
N LEU A 47 8.77 -11.21 -2.96
CA LEU A 47 8.77 -10.09 -2.00
C LEU A 47 8.32 -10.52 -0.61
N VAL A 48 7.46 -11.54 -0.53
CA VAL A 48 6.84 -12.03 0.70
C VAL A 48 7.03 -13.54 0.78
N VAL A 49 8.14 -13.95 1.36
CA VAL A 49 8.50 -15.39 1.49
C VAL A 49 7.44 -16.17 2.27
N ASN A 50 6.83 -15.57 3.27
CA ASN A 50 5.68 -16.12 4.01
C ASN A 50 4.95 -14.98 4.73
N PRO A 51 3.68 -14.66 4.37
CA PRO A 51 2.94 -13.59 5.02
C PRO A 51 2.77 -13.78 6.53
N PHE A 52 2.75 -15.02 7.02
CA PHE A 52 2.65 -15.34 8.44
C PHE A 52 3.98 -15.24 9.18
N LEU A 53 5.10 -15.29 8.45
CA LEU A 53 6.46 -15.18 9.00
C LEU A 53 7.09 -13.81 8.75
N LEU A 54 6.34 -12.84 8.26
CA LEU A 54 6.84 -11.48 8.15
C LEU A 54 7.23 -10.98 9.54
N ASN A 55 8.53 -11.05 9.82
CA ASN A 55 9.08 -10.62 11.07
C ASN A 55 8.68 -9.17 11.33
N LYS A 56 8.16 -8.91 12.52
CA LYS A 56 7.94 -7.54 12.99
C LYS A 56 9.26 -6.79 12.90
N ARG A 57 9.23 -5.65 12.25
CA ARG A 57 10.40 -4.79 12.16
C ARG A 57 10.64 -4.17 13.53
N GLU A 58 11.75 -4.48 14.16
CA GLU A 58 12.16 -3.74 15.36
C GLU A 58 12.58 -2.34 14.94
N VAL A 59 11.81 -1.35 15.33
CA VAL A 59 12.17 0.05 15.12
C VAL A 59 12.55 0.65 16.45
N ASN A 60 13.84 0.62 16.73
CA ASN A 60 14.41 1.13 17.99
C ASN A 60 14.63 2.65 17.98
N THR A 61 14.29 3.35 16.90
CA THR A 61 14.55 4.79 16.75
C THR A 61 13.27 5.59 16.63
N SER A 62 13.26 6.74 17.31
CA SER A 62 12.22 7.74 17.16
C SER A 62 12.63 8.72 16.06
N PRO A 63 12.12 8.61 14.81
CA PRO A 63 12.54 9.48 13.72
C PRO A 63 12.21 10.94 14.02
N LYS A 64 13.13 11.83 13.61
CA LYS A 64 12.87 13.28 13.63
C LYS A 64 11.87 13.62 12.51
N ILE A 65 10.84 14.37 12.85
CA ILE A 65 9.85 14.83 11.88
C ILE A 65 10.31 16.19 11.36
N SER A 66 10.72 16.24 10.09
CA SER A 66 11.04 17.50 9.43
C SER A 66 9.78 18.30 9.10
N ALA A 67 9.92 19.63 8.97
CA ALA A 67 8.82 20.49 8.53
C ALA A 67 8.31 20.07 7.14
N PHE A 68 9.21 19.70 6.23
CA PHE A 68 8.85 19.17 4.91
C PHE A 68 7.99 17.90 5.01
N ALA A 69 8.40 16.92 5.82
CA ALA A 69 7.63 15.68 5.98
C ALA A 69 6.22 15.94 6.51
N LYS A 70 6.08 16.91 7.43
CA LYS A 70 4.79 17.35 7.98
C LYS A 70 3.89 17.93 6.88
N ILE A 71 4.41 18.91 6.14
CA ILE A 71 3.68 19.57 5.04
C ILE A 71 3.28 18.51 3.98
N TYR A 72 4.23 17.68 3.58
CA TYR A 72 3.99 16.63 2.57
C TYR A 72 2.90 15.65 3.02
N ALA A 73 2.93 15.20 4.26
CA ALA A 73 1.89 14.30 4.78
C ALA A 73 0.48 14.94 4.74
N HIS A 74 0.36 16.25 5.05
CA HIS A 74 -0.91 16.96 4.94
C HIS A 74 -1.34 17.16 3.49
N ILE A 75 -0.41 17.40 2.56
CA ILE A 75 -0.71 17.46 1.12
C ILE A 75 -1.26 16.11 0.65
N LEU A 76 -0.65 14.99 1.02
CA LEU A 76 -1.15 13.66 0.66
C LEU A 76 -2.57 13.42 1.19
N LEU A 77 -2.84 13.82 2.44
CA LEU A 77 -4.16 13.71 3.03
C LEU A 77 -5.21 14.57 2.31
N PHE A 78 -4.84 15.82 1.97
CA PHE A 78 -5.68 16.72 1.20
C PHE A 78 -6.00 16.15 -0.19
N LEU A 79 -5.00 15.70 -0.92
CA LEU A 79 -5.18 15.12 -2.24
C LEU A 79 -6.00 13.82 -2.21
N TRP A 80 -5.79 12.98 -1.21
CA TRP A 80 -6.59 11.78 -1.03
C TRP A 80 -8.07 12.10 -0.87
N ARG A 81 -8.38 13.21 -0.19
CA ARG A 81 -9.76 13.63 0.07
C ARG A 81 -10.41 14.36 -1.10
N TYR A 82 -9.65 15.18 -1.84
CA TYR A 82 -10.20 16.12 -2.81
C TYR A 82 -9.72 15.92 -4.25
N CYS A 83 -8.58 15.30 -4.47
CA CYS A 83 -7.99 15.17 -5.79
C CYS A 83 -7.20 13.86 -5.95
N TYR A 84 -7.93 12.76 -5.98
CA TYR A 84 -7.39 11.41 -6.01
C TYR A 84 -6.38 11.16 -7.16
N PRO A 85 -6.58 11.64 -8.40
CA PRO A 85 -5.61 11.44 -9.49
C PRO A 85 -4.23 12.05 -9.19
N LEU A 86 -4.17 13.22 -8.56
CA LEU A 86 -2.90 13.86 -8.19
C LEU A 86 -2.15 13.10 -7.09
N LEU A 87 -2.88 12.40 -6.23
CA LEU A 87 -2.27 11.53 -5.23
C LEU A 87 -1.38 10.47 -5.89
N TRP A 88 -1.86 9.87 -6.98
CA TRP A 88 -1.11 8.87 -7.74
C TRP A 88 0.10 9.46 -8.45
N LEU A 89 -0.01 10.68 -8.94
CA LEU A 89 1.14 11.37 -9.54
C LEU A 89 2.25 11.57 -8.50
N LEU A 90 1.91 11.98 -7.28
CA LEU A 90 2.87 12.13 -6.19
C LEU A 90 3.50 10.80 -5.75
N SER A 91 2.82 9.67 -5.94
CA SER A 91 3.37 8.36 -5.56
C SER A 91 4.63 7.97 -6.34
N TYR A 92 4.91 8.61 -7.46
CA TYR A 92 6.16 8.43 -8.23
C TYR A 92 7.33 9.27 -7.71
N CYS A 93 7.07 10.26 -6.85
CA CYS A 93 8.15 11.06 -6.25
C CYS A 93 9.01 10.20 -5.32
N ARG A 94 10.27 10.59 -5.13
CA ARG A 94 11.22 9.92 -4.22
C ARG A 94 12.04 10.98 -3.50
N PHE A 95 11.77 11.15 -2.22
CA PHE A 95 12.41 12.21 -1.39
C PHE A 95 13.53 11.67 -0.49
N SER A 96 13.55 10.37 -0.20
CA SER A 96 14.59 9.70 0.60
C SER A 96 14.89 10.40 1.94
N ILE A 97 13.85 10.73 2.69
CA ILE A 97 13.95 11.48 3.96
C ILE A 97 14.29 10.56 5.12
N TYR A 98 13.72 9.36 5.12
CA TYR A 98 13.88 8.37 6.17
C TYR A 98 14.75 7.21 5.68
N LYS A 99 15.46 6.59 6.60
CA LYS A 99 16.37 5.49 6.30
C LYS A 99 15.63 4.30 5.67
N ASP A 100 14.44 4.00 6.18
CA ASP A 100 13.63 2.86 5.76
C ASP A 100 12.13 3.09 5.97
N ALA A 101 11.33 2.13 5.49
CA ALA A 101 9.87 2.19 5.55
C ALA A 101 9.32 2.19 6.99
N GLY A 102 10.00 1.57 7.94
CA GLY A 102 9.58 1.56 9.35
C GLY A 102 9.70 2.95 9.98
N GLU A 103 10.82 3.64 9.77
CA GLU A 103 10.99 5.03 10.24
C GLU A 103 9.96 5.97 9.61
N ALA A 104 9.73 5.84 8.29
CA ALA A 104 8.72 6.62 7.58
C ALA A 104 7.31 6.38 8.14
N ASN A 105 6.96 5.12 8.42
CA ASN A 105 5.67 4.78 9.02
C ASN A 105 5.48 5.41 10.41
N ILE A 106 6.48 5.32 11.28
CA ILE A 106 6.44 5.92 12.61
C ILE A 106 6.31 7.44 12.52
N ALA A 107 7.02 8.07 11.59
CA ALA A 107 6.92 9.51 11.37
C ALA A 107 5.50 9.91 10.96
N PHE A 108 4.89 9.20 10.00
CA PHE A 108 3.51 9.45 9.58
C PHE A 108 2.52 9.28 10.73
N ARG A 109 2.62 8.19 11.49
CA ARG A 109 1.75 7.94 12.65
C ARG A 109 1.88 9.03 13.72
N LYS A 110 3.08 9.57 13.94
CA LYS A 110 3.29 10.70 14.88
C LYS A 110 2.67 11.99 14.38
N ILE A 111 2.74 12.28 13.07
CA ILE A 111 2.10 13.45 12.47
C ILE A 111 0.58 13.41 12.69
N PHE A 112 -0.02 12.24 12.52
CA PHE A 112 -1.47 12.02 12.64
C PHE A 112 -1.85 11.19 13.87
N LYS A 113 -1.23 11.48 15.02
CA LYS A 113 -1.39 10.68 16.25
C LYS A 113 -2.85 10.46 16.67
N ASN A 114 -3.71 11.45 16.46
CA ASN A 114 -5.11 11.43 16.89
C ASN A 114 -6.08 10.99 15.78
N ALA A 115 -5.58 10.66 14.59
CA ALA A 115 -6.42 10.24 13.47
C ALA A 115 -6.63 8.71 13.47
N ASN A 116 -7.76 8.28 12.91
CA ASN A 116 -7.99 6.85 12.67
C ASN A 116 -7.02 6.34 11.59
N GLN A 117 -6.03 5.57 12.01
CA GLN A 117 -4.95 5.07 11.16
C GLN A 117 -5.44 4.10 10.07
N ASN A 118 -6.56 3.42 10.27
CA ASN A 118 -7.11 2.50 9.27
C ASN A 118 -7.65 3.24 8.05
N ILE A 119 -8.21 4.44 8.25
CA ILE A 119 -8.69 5.28 7.15
C ILE A 119 -7.53 5.88 6.36
N LEU A 120 -6.37 6.03 6.97
CA LEU A 120 -5.20 6.66 6.37
C LEU A 120 -4.26 5.67 5.66
N CYS A 121 -4.69 4.44 5.40
CA CYS A 121 -3.81 3.40 4.85
C CYS A 121 -3.17 3.81 3.52
N LEU A 122 -3.91 4.39 2.58
CA LEU A 122 -3.39 4.78 1.27
C LEU A 122 -2.44 5.98 1.33
N PRO A 123 -2.81 7.16 1.89
CA PRO A 123 -1.87 8.28 2.01
C PRO A 123 -0.64 7.90 2.85
N ARG A 124 -0.78 7.06 3.86
CA ARG A 124 0.34 6.53 4.64
C ARG A 124 1.28 5.67 3.78
N SER A 125 0.73 4.74 2.99
CA SER A 125 1.54 3.87 2.13
C SER A 125 2.28 4.67 1.06
N ILE A 126 1.65 5.69 0.47
CA ILE A 126 2.31 6.60 -0.47
C ILE A 126 3.40 7.41 0.24
N PHE A 127 3.13 7.94 1.44
CA PHE A 127 4.15 8.65 2.21
C PHE A 127 5.38 7.77 2.47
N ILE A 128 5.17 6.52 2.89
CA ILE A 128 6.26 5.56 3.14
C ILE A 128 7.03 5.30 1.83
N ALA A 129 6.33 4.97 0.75
CA ALA A 129 6.94 4.65 -0.55
C ALA A 129 7.77 5.81 -1.12
N THR A 130 7.36 7.06 -0.87
CA THR A 130 8.02 8.26 -1.41
C THR A 130 9.13 8.79 -0.52
N THR A 131 9.09 8.52 0.79
CA THR A 131 10.04 9.09 1.76
C THR A 131 11.08 8.10 2.28
N SER A 132 10.89 6.78 2.11
CA SER A 132 11.90 5.77 2.43
C SER A 132 13.03 5.76 1.39
N ALA A 133 14.29 5.88 1.84
CA ALA A 133 15.46 5.82 0.97
C ALA A 133 15.66 4.43 0.33
N ARG A 134 15.21 3.37 0.98
CA ARG A 134 15.40 1.98 0.54
C ARG A 134 14.28 1.49 -0.38
N PHE A 135 13.12 2.14 -0.37
CA PHE A 135 11.92 1.68 -1.07
C PHE A 135 12.20 1.38 -2.55
N LYS A 136 12.92 2.24 -3.26
CA LYS A 136 13.20 2.08 -4.70
C LYS A 136 13.86 0.73 -5.05
N LYS A 137 14.71 0.21 -4.17
CA LYS A 137 15.45 -1.04 -4.43
C LYS A 137 14.84 -2.26 -3.77
N HIS A 138 14.19 -2.07 -2.64
CA HIS A 138 13.82 -3.15 -1.73
C HIS A 138 12.34 -3.11 -1.33
N GLY A 139 11.56 -2.16 -1.85
CA GLY A 139 10.19 -1.95 -1.46
C GLY A 139 9.18 -2.23 -2.56
N ALA A 140 7.96 -2.52 -2.14
CA ALA A 140 6.77 -2.53 -2.98
C ALA A 140 5.57 -2.03 -2.16
N MET A 141 4.73 -1.22 -2.78
CA MET A 141 3.44 -0.82 -2.23
C MET A 141 2.34 -1.62 -2.89
N PHE A 142 1.46 -2.15 -2.09
CA PHE A 142 0.31 -2.93 -2.53
C PHE A 142 -0.99 -2.22 -2.21
N ILE A 143 -1.98 -2.45 -3.04
CA ILE A 143 -3.38 -2.20 -2.73
C ILE A 143 -4.10 -3.52 -2.90
N GLY A 144 -4.88 -3.89 -1.90
CA GLY A 144 -5.70 -5.08 -1.91
C GLY A 144 -7.16 -4.78 -1.62
N CYS A 145 -8.01 -5.75 -1.90
CA CYS A 145 -9.43 -5.70 -1.57
C CYS A 145 -9.84 -6.92 -0.75
N PHE A 146 -10.77 -6.70 0.16
CA PHE A 146 -11.52 -7.76 0.83
C PHE A 146 -12.86 -7.89 0.13
N LEU A 147 -12.99 -8.90 -0.72
CA LEU A 147 -14.04 -8.96 -1.72
C LEU A 147 -15.46 -9.06 -1.18
N PRO A 148 -15.79 -9.76 -0.09
CA PRO A 148 -17.17 -9.74 0.40
C PRO A 148 -17.69 -8.33 0.67
N SER A 149 -16.89 -7.46 1.27
CA SER A 149 -17.30 -6.11 1.65
C SER A 149 -16.79 -5.00 0.72
N ARG A 150 -15.96 -5.35 -0.29
CA ARG A 150 -15.28 -4.41 -1.19
C ARG A 150 -14.41 -3.37 -0.47
N HIS A 151 -14.00 -3.63 0.75
CA HIS A 151 -13.07 -2.78 1.47
C HIS A 151 -11.71 -2.83 0.81
N MET A 152 -11.07 -1.67 0.71
CA MET A 152 -9.73 -1.53 0.15
C MET A 152 -8.73 -1.24 1.27
N HIS A 153 -7.53 -1.78 1.11
CA HIS A 153 -6.42 -1.54 2.01
C HIS A 153 -5.13 -1.33 1.22
N ALA A 154 -4.26 -0.46 1.71
CA ALA A 154 -2.95 -0.23 1.13
C ALA A 154 -1.86 -0.48 2.17
N TRP A 155 -0.79 -1.16 1.75
CA TRP A 155 0.35 -1.46 2.61
C TRP A 155 1.67 -1.43 1.84
N VAL A 156 2.77 -1.40 2.58
CA VAL A 156 4.13 -1.41 2.05
C VAL A 156 4.91 -2.57 2.63
N ILE A 157 5.61 -3.29 1.78
CA ILE A 157 6.62 -4.28 2.14
C ILE A 157 7.98 -3.76 1.69
N GLU A 158 8.98 -3.83 2.55
CA GLU A 158 10.36 -3.46 2.25
C GLU A 158 11.30 -4.49 2.88
N ASP A 159 12.23 -5.03 2.09
CA ASP A 159 13.13 -6.13 2.50
C ASP A 159 12.36 -7.36 3.06
N GLY A 160 11.23 -7.72 2.46
CA GLY A 160 10.38 -8.82 2.94
C GLY A 160 9.71 -8.57 4.28
N LYS A 161 9.68 -7.33 4.79
CA LYS A 161 9.06 -6.96 6.07
C LYS A 161 7.95 -5.94 5.86
N HIS A 162 6.84 -6.12 6.56
CA HIS A 162 5.77 -5.15 6.54
C HIS A 162 6.20 -3.84 7.21
N ALA A 163 5.93 -2.71 6.55
CA ALA A 163 6.34 -1.39 7.07
C ALA A 163 5.56 -0.99 8.33
N ASP A 164 4.31 -1.44 8.45
CA ASP A 164 3.45 -1.14 9.59
C ASP A 164 3.35 -2.34 10.54
N ILE A 165 4.10 -2.32 11.61
CA ILE A 165 4.12 -3.36 12.64
C ILE A 165 2.80 -3.49 13.43
N TYR A 166 1.94 -2.48 13.36
CA TYR A 166 0.66 -2.44 14.06
C TYR A 166 -0.50 -2.92 13.19
N ASP A 167 -0.26 -3.12 11.89
CA ASP A 167 -1.27 -3.57 10.95
C ASP A 167 -1.10 -5.07 10.69
N SER A 168 -2.01 -5.87 11.24
CA SER A 168 -2.11 -7.31 10.98
C SER A 168 -3.22 -7.65 9.98
N THR A 169 -4.01 -6.66 9.55
CA THR A 169 -5.22 -6.90 8.75
C THR A 169 -4.92 -7.11 7.28
N TRP A 170 -3.77 -6.66 6.78
CA TRP A 170 -3.39 -6.75 5.37
C TRP A 170 -3.43 -8.18 4.79
N ILE A 171 -3.25 -9.20 5.64
CA ILE A 171 -3.30 -10.63 5.26
C ILE A 171 -4.68 -11.02 4.70
N MET A 172 -5.74 -10.35 5.13
CA MET A 172 -7.11 -10.62 4.69
C MET A 172 -7.43 -10.01 3.31
N PHE A 173 -6.56 -9.15 2.80
CA PHE A 173 -6.78 -8.45 1.55
C PHE A 173 -6.07 -9.13 0.39
N THR A 174 -6.81 -9.44 -0.67
CA THR A 174 -6.22 -9.92 -1.92
C THR A 174 -5.58 -8.75 -2.66
N PRO A 175 -4.27 -8.78 -2.94
CA PRO A 175 -3.62 -7.72 -3.70
C PRO A 175 -4.20 -7.61 -5.12
N VAL A 176 -4.58 -6.40 -5.51
CA VAL A 176 -5.12 -6.08 -6.84
C VAL A 176 -4.20 -5.17 -7.64
N THR A 177 -3.27 -4.51 -6.97
CA THR A 177 -2.26 -3.66 -7.63
C THR A 177 -0.98 -3.61 -6.82
N MET A 178 0.14 -3.49 -7.52
CA MET A 178 1.47 -3.36 -6.93
C MET A 178 2.22 -2.23 -7.63
N MET A 179 2.94 -1.43 -6.84
CA MET A 179 3.88 -0.39 -7.29
C MET A 179 5.27 -0.68 -6.72
N LYS A 180 6.26 -0.67 -7.60
CA LYS A 180 7.70 -0.67 -7.27
C LYS A 180 8.36 0.66 -7.58
#